data_af28a0c9359485ea25c4b6b7aca5b39a
#
_entry.id   af28a0c9359485ea25c4b6b7aca5b39a
#
_cell.length_a   1.000
_cell.length_b   1.000
_cell.length_c   1.000
_cell.angle_alpha   90.00
_cell.angle_beta   90.00
_cell.angle_gamma   90.00
#
_symmetry.space_group_name_H-M   'P 1'
#
loop_
_entity.id
_entity.type
_entity.pdbx_description
1 polymer ?
#
loop_
_entity_poly.entity_id
_entity_poly.type
_entity_poly.pdbx_seq_one_letter_code
_entity_poly.pdbx_strand_id
1 'polypeptide(L)'
;ITVEEMREYYDAIIFATGATADKRMGIPGEDLKGNHGAGEFVGFYDGNPNFERDWDLSAESVAVVGVGNVSLDVSRILAKTADELLVTEIPDNVYTALKKNRAKEVHVFGRRGPAQAKYTPKELKELDESPTIEVIVDPEDIEYDEASVEARRAAKSTDLVCQTLESYAMREPGDAPHKLYIHFFESPVEVLGEDGHVTAIKTERTELNGDGTVTGTGKYTEWPVQAVYRAVGYHPQSVDGVPFDETKATMPNDGGHVLAN
;
A
#
# COMPACT_ATOMS: atom_id res chain seq x y z
N ILE A 1 -12.48 1.18 -30.36
CA ILE A 1 -11.74 0.19 -31.17
C ILE A 1 -11.78 -1.12 -30.41
N THR A 2 -12.31 -2.17 -31.05
CA THR A 2 -12.38 -3.52 -30.51
C THR A 2 -11.12 -4.32 -30.85
N VAL A 3 -10.89 -5.43 -30.15
CA VAL A 3 -9.79 -6.35 -30.48
C VAL A 3 -9.98 -6.96 -31.90
N GLU A 4 -11.22 -7.22 -32.29
CA GLU A 4 -11.54 -7.73 -33.62
C GLU A 4 -11.21 -6.73 -34.72
N GLU A 5 -11.58 -5.47 -34.55
CA GLU A 5 -11.15 -4.40 -35.45
C GLU A 5 -9.63 -4.30 -35.56
N MET A 6 -8.90 -4.41 -34.41
CA MET A 6 -7.44 -4.36 -34.41
C MET A 6 -6.82 -5.53 -35.20
N ARG A 7 -7.42 -6.72 -35.14
CA ARG A 7 -6.96 -7.90 -35.90
C ARG A 7 -7.03 -7.73 -37.43
N GLU A 8 -7.86 -6.83 -37.92
CA GLU A 8 -7.91 -6.51 -39.35
C GLU A 8 -6.70 -5.70 -39.85
N TYR A 9 -6.03 -4.99 -38.94
CA TYR A 9 -4.96 -4.04 -39.25
C TYR A 9 -3.58 -4.43 -38.73
N TYR A 10 -3.49 -5.37 -37.78
CA TYR A 10 -2.23 -5.73 -37.11
C TYR A 10 -2.02 -7.24 -37.07
N ASP A 11 -0.78 -7.65 -37.39
CA ASP A 11 -0.36 -9.06 -37.31
C ASP A 11 -0.17 -9.57 -35.89
N ALA A 12 0.03 -8.66 -34.94
CA ALA A 12 0.17 -8.98 -33.53
C ALA A 12 -0.37 -7.86 -32.65
N ILE A 13 -0.99 -8.23 -31.51
CA ILE A 13 -1.53 -7.32 -30.51
C ILE A 13 -0.90 -7.68 -29.16
N ILE A 14 -0.30 -6.68 -28.49
CA ILE A 14 0.29 -6.85 -27.16
C ILE A 14 -0.67 -6.24 -26.14
N PHE A 15 -1.14 -7.07 -25.21
CA PHE A 15 -1.96 -6.62 -24.09
C PHE A 15 -1.07 -6.18 -22.92
N ALA A 16 -0.99 -4.88 -22.69
CA ALA A 16 -0.24 -4.26 -21.61
C ALA A 16 -1.18 -3.34 -20.78
N THR A 17 -2.37 -3.87 -20.43
CA THR A 17 -3.48 -3.12 -19.84
C THR A 17 -3.32 -2.85 -18.35
N GLY A 18 -2.35 -3.50 -17.71
CA GLY A 18 -2.14 -3.38 -16.26
C GLY A 18 -3.30 -3.97 -15.43
N ALA A 19 -3.37 -3.53 -14.19
CA ALA A 19 -4.44 -3.85 -13.24
C ALA A 19 -4.94 -2.55 -12.63
N THR A 20 -6.22 -2.24 -12.81
CA THR A 20 -6.79 -0.91 -12.52
C THR A 20 -7.73 -0.88 -11.32
N ALA A 21 -8.18 -2.04 -10.83
CA ALA A 21 -9.06 -2.13 -9.67
C ALA A 21 -8.26 -2.51 -8.42
N ASP A 22 -8.49 -1.78 -7.32
CA ASP A 22 -7.90 -2.13 -6.03
C ASP A 22 -8.48 -3.42 -5.48
N LYS A 23 -7.62 -4.31 -4.99
CA LYS A 23 -8.06 -5.52 -4.28
C LYS A 23 -8.74 -5.17 -2.98
N ARG A 24 -9.76 -5.95 -2.65
CA ARG A 24 -10.40 -5.93 -1.34
C ARG A 24 -9.66 -6.84 -0.37
N MET A 25 -9.71 -6.52 0.91
CA MET A 25 -9.17 -7.36 1.97
C MET A 25 -10.11 -8.51 2.33
N GLY A 26 -11.41 -8.36 2.06
CA GLY A 26 -12.43 -9.34 2.40
C GLY A 26 -12.77 -9.37 3.89
N ILE A 27 -12.64 -8.26 4.58
CA ILE A 27 -12.91 -8.12 6.02
C ILE A 27 -14.16 -7.25 6.26
N PRO A 28 -14.85 -7.40 7.40
CA PRO A 28 -15.96 -6.53 7.75
C PRO A 28 -15.57 -5.04 7.75
N GLY A 29 -16.53 -4.19 7.38
CA GLY A 29 -16.36 -2.74 7.42
C GLY A 29 -15.64 -2.12 6.22
N GLU A 30 -15.27 -2.90 5.20
CA GLU A 30 -14.61 -2.36 4.01
C GLU A 30 -15.44 -1.38 3.17
N ASP A 31 -16.75 -1.32 3.38
CA ASP A 31 -17.65 -0.42 2.67
C ASP A 31 -17.92 0.90 3.43
N LEU A 32 -17.28 1.09 4.57
CA LEU A 32 -17.38 2.34 5.34
C LEU A 32 -16.74 3.51 4.58
N LYS A 33 -17.34 4.69 4.69
CA LYS A 33 -16.76 5.93 4.18
C LYS A 33 -15.44 6.22 4.89
N GLY A 34 -14.43 6.60 4.12
CA GLY A 34 -13.06 6.76 4.62
C GLY A 34 -12.20 5.49 4.41
N ASN A 35 -12.77 4.40 3.84
CA ASN A 35 -11.97 3.26 3.40
C ASN A 35 -11.79 3.32 1.87
N HIS A 36 -10.59 3.56 1.41
CA HIS A 36 -10.23 3.84 0.03
C HIS A 36 -9.31 2.78 -0.56
N GLY A 37 -9.36 2.60 -1.87
CA GLY A 37 -8.30 1.94 -2.62
C GLY A 37 -7.06 2.83 -2.73
N ALA A 38 -5.87 2.25 -2.61
CA ALA A 38 -4.64 3.02 -2.80
C ALA A 38 -4.53 3.56 -4.24
N GLY A 39 -5.01 2.80 -5.24
CA GLY A 39 -5.01 3.23 -6.63
C GLY A 39 -5.93 4.42 -6.90
N GLU A 40 -7.04 4.54 -6.17
CA GLU A 40 -7.93 5.71 -6.25
C GLU A 40 -7.19 6.98 -5.76
N PHE A 41 -6.48 6.87 -4.64
CA PHE A 41 -5.71 7.99 -4.10
C PHE A 41 -4.50 8.34 -4.97
N VAL A 42 -3.80 7.33 -5.53
CA VAL A 42 -2.73 7.54 -6.52
C VAL A 42 -3.29 8.29 -7.74
N GLY A 43 -4.41 7.84 -8.29
CA GLY A 43 -5.07 8.53 -9.41
C GLY A 43 -5.42 9.99 -9.10
N PHE A 44 -5.83 10.28 -7.88
CA PHE A 44 -6.07 11.65 -7.41
C PHE A 44 -4.79 12.48 -7.39
N TYR A 45 -3.73 12.06 -6.68
CA TYR A 45 -2.55 12.92 -6.52
C TYR A 45 -1.69 13.00 -7.79
N ASP A 46 -1.77 12.01 -8.68
CA ASP A 46 -1.17 12.09 -10.02
C ASP A 46 -1.96 12.99 -10.97
N GLY A 47 -3.12 13.50 -10.54
CA GLY A 47 -3.97 14.36 -11.36
C GLY A 47 -4.61 13.66 -12.54
N ASN A 48 -4.81 12.35 -12.47
CA ASN A 48 -5.44 11.57 -13.53
C ASN A 48 -6.91 12.02 -13.72
N PRO A 49 -7.32 12.47 -14.94
CA PRO A 49 -8.64 13.04 -15.17
C PRO A 49 -9.81 12.06 -15.02
N ASN A 50 -9.54 10.76 -14.95
CA ASN A 50 -10.54 9.72 -14.76
C ASN A 50 -10.84 9.41 -13.28
N PHE A 51 -10.14 10.08 -12.35
CA PHE A 51 -10.33 9.92 -10.92
C PHE A 51 -10.92 11.20 -10.29
N GLU A 52 -11.34 11.09 -9.03
CA GLU A 52 -11.86 12.23 -8.26
C GLU A 52 -10.84 13.37 -8.23
N ARG A 53 -11.34 14.60 -8.38
CA ARG A 53 -10.49 15.79 -8.39
C ARG A 53 -10.33 16.43 -7.01
N ASP A 54 -11.21 16.07 -6.09
CA ASP A 54 -11.18 16.46 -4.70
C ASP A 54 -11.04 15.21 -3.83
N TRP A 55 -10.35 15.33 -2.69
CA TRP A 55 -10.15 14.26 -1.75
C TRP A 55 -10.35 14.72 -0.33
N ASP A 56 -11.04 13.94 0.48
CA ASP A 56 -11.20 14.24 1.91
C ASP A 56 -9.90 13.90 2.66
N LEU A 57 -9.21 14.94 3.12
CA LEU A 57 -7.95 14.89 3.86
C LEU A 57 -8.14 15.40 5.31
N SER A 58 -9.35 15.30 5.85
CA SER A 58 -9.68 15.76 7.19
C SER A 58 -9.23 14.82 8.31
N ALA A 59 -8.86 13.59 8.00
CA ALA A 59 -8.37 12.60 8.94
C ALA A 59 -7.04 13.05 9.58
N GLU A 60 -6.94 12.98 10.92
CA GLU A 60 -5.69 13.28 11.65
C GLU A 60 -4.81 12.06 11.85
N SER A 61 -5.41 10.88 11.92
CA SER A 61 -4.72 9.59 11.96
C SER A 61 -5.27 8.70 10.84
N VAL A 62 -4.39 8.10 10.05
CA VAL A 62 -4.74 7.29 8.89
C VAL A 62 -4.02 5.95 8.90
N ALA A 63 -4.68 4.92 8.36
CA ALA A 63 -4.11 3.60 8.18
C ALA A 63 -3.79 3.35 6.70
N VAL A 64 -2.65 2.76 6.41
CA VAL A 64 -2.27 2.25 5.09
C VAL A 64 -1.98 0.76 5.22
N VAL A 65 -2.76 -0.08 4.55
CA VAL A 65 -2.64 -1.53 4.65
C VAL A 65 -1.82 -2.07 3.49
N GLY A 66 -0.68 -2.66 3.80
CA GLY A 66 0.25 -3.25 2.84
C GLY A 66 1.69 -2.81 3.05
N VAL A 67 2.64 -3.66 2.64
CA VAL A 67 4.09 -3.44 2.81
C VAL A 67 4.82 -3.56 1.46
N GLY A 68 4.34 -2.80 0.49
CA GLY A 68 4.93 -2.64 -0.85
C GLY A 68 5.15 -1.17 -1.19
N ASN A 69 5.78 -0.86 -2.33
CA ASN A 69 6.11 0.51 -2.71
C ASN A 69 4.89 1.43 -2.77
N VAL A 70 3.74 0.95 -3.26
CA VAL A 70 2.50 1.75 -3.30
C VAL A 70 2.08 2.21 -1.90
N SER A 71 2.24 1.36 -0.88
CA SER A 71 1.94 1.77 0.50
C SER A 71 2.89 2.85 1.01
N LEU A 72 4.18 2.80 0.62
CA LEU A 72 5.13 3.87 0.95
C LEU A 72 4.78 5.17 0.24
N ASP A 73 4.42 5.12 -1.05
CA ASP A 73 4.04 6.31 -1.81
C ASP A 73 2.82 6.99 -1.22
N VAL A 74 1.75 6.23 -0.96
CA VAL A 74 0.54 6.72 -0.29
C VAL A 74 0.88 7.33 1.07
N SER A 75 1.66 6.63 1.89
CA SER A 75 2.05 7.09 3.22
C SER A 75 2.90 8.35 3.18
N ARG A 76 3.82 8.43 2.22
CA ARG A 76 4.68 9.59 2.00
C ARG A 76 3.87 10.83 1.60
N ILE A 77 2.91 10.70 0.67
CA ILE A 77 2.03 11.80 0.25
C ILE A 77 1.14 12.27 1.40
N LEU A 78 0.63 11.35 2.23
CA LEU A 78 -0.18 11.69 3.40
C LEU A 78 0.64 12.33 4.53
N ALA A 79 1.91 11.96 4.71
CA ALA A 79 2.74 12.45 5.80
C ALA A 79 3.54 13.71 5.44
N LYS A 80 3.88 13.94 4.15
CA LYS A 80 4.58 15.17 3.72
C LYS A 80 3.68 16.39 3.78
N THR A 81 4.29 17.55 4.00
CA THR A 81 3.62 18.82 3.75
C THR A 81 3.46 19.06 2.25
N ALA A 82 2.40 19.76 1.85
CA ALA A 82 2.18 20.08 0.43
C ALA A 82 3.35 20.87 -0.17
N ASP A 83 4.02 21.72 0.63
CA ASP A 83 5.12 22.55 0.18
C ASP A 83 6.37 21.72 -0.21
N GLU A 84 6.60 20.58 0.43
CA GLU A 84 7.67 19.66 0.05
C GLU A 84 7.46 19.03 -1.33
N LEU A 85 6.23 19.02 -1.83
CA LEU A 85 5.89 18.45 -3.14
C LEU A 85 6.02 19.46 -4.28
N LEU A 86 6.25 20.75 -4.00
CA LEU A 86 6.46 21.78 -5.03
C LEU A 86 7.72 21.58 -5.90
N VAL A 87 8.62 20.71 -5.49
CA VAL A 87 9.79 20.32 -6.30
C VAL A 87 9.44 19.23 -7.33
N THR A 88 8.21 18.76 -7.33
CA THR A 88 7.67 17.77 -8.26
C THR A 88 6.65 18.42 -9.20
N GLU A 89 6.17 17.67 -10.19
CA GLU A 89 5.12 18.14 -11.13
C GLU A 89 3.71 17.98 -10.53
N ILE A 90 3.52 18.37 -9.26
CA ILE A 90 2.23 18.26 -8.58
C ILE A 90 1.18 19.16 -9.23
N PRO A 91 -0.02 18.66 -9.57
CA PRO A 91 -1.10 19.48 -10.10
C PRO A 91 -1.63 20.53 -9.08
N ASP A 92 -2.02 21.71 -9.54
CA ASP A 92 -2.49 22.81 -8.69
C ASP A 92 -3.68 22.43 -7.78
N ASN A 93 -4.63 21.64 -8.30
CA ASN A 93 -5.78 21.18 -7.51
C ASN A 93 -5.33 20.23 -6.40
N VAL A 94 -4.39 19.34 -6.67
CA VAL A 94 -3.82 18.39 -5.70
C VAL A 94 -3.03 19.14 -4.62
N TYR A 95 -2.16 20.08 -5.02
CA TYR A 95 -1.46 20.94 -4.08
C TYR A 95 -2.43 21.69 -3.16
N THR A 96 -3.48 22.28 -3.73
CA THR A 96 -4.51 23.02 -2.96
C THR A 96 -5.25 22.12 -1.97
N ALA A 97 -5.52 20.85 -2.35
CA ALA A 97 -6.14 19.88 -1.46
C ALA A 97 -5.17 19.46 -0.35
N LEU A 98 -3.93 19.11 -0.69
CA LEU A 98 -2.91 18.68 0.27
C LEU A 98 -2.51 19.78 1.27
N LYS A 99 -2.65 21.05 0.93
CA LYS A 99 -2.52 22.18 1.90
C LYS A 99 -3.54 22.10 3.04
N LYS A 100 -4.64 21.36 2.86
CA LYS A 100 -5.68 21.15 3.88
C LYS A 100 -5.54 19.81 4.58
N ASN A 101 -4.54 19.01 4.20
CA ASN A 101 -4.28 17.73 4.82
C ASN A 101 -4.01 17.89 6.32
N ARG A 102 -4.73 17.11 7.12
CA ARG A 102 -4.66 17.15 8.58
C ARG A 102 -3.94 15.93 9.18
N ALA A 103 -3.48 14.99 8.35
CA ALA A 103 -2.82 13.78 8.83
C ALA A 103 -1.54 14.12 9.59
N LYS A 104 -1.50 13.72 10.85
CA LYS A 104 -0.35 13.84 11.76
C LYS A 104 0.30 12.49 12.00
N GLU A 105 -0.51 11.44 11.93
CA GLU A 105 -0.09 10.06 12.16
C GLU A 105 -0.51 9.21 10.97
N VAL A 106 0.46 8.52 10.40
CA VAL A 106 0.25 7.55 9.32
C VAL A 106 0.73 6.18 9.81
N HIS A 107 -0.18 5.21 9.89
CA HIS A 107 0.09 3.86 10.36
C HIS A 107 0.09 2.89 9.19
N VAL A 108 1.24 2.31 8.87
CA VAL A 108 1.40 1.29 7.83
C VAL A 108 1.35 -0.09 8.46
N PHE A 109 0.47 -0.97 7.96
CA PHE A 109 0.28 -2.30 8.52
C PHE A 109 0.74 -3.41 7.58
N GLY A 110 1.63 -4.27 8.09
CA GLY A 110 2.10 -5.48 7.43
C GLY A 110 1.78 -6.72 8.26
N ARG A 111 1.08 -7.69 7.64
CA ARG A 111 0.74 -8.95 8.33
C ARG A 111 1.93 -9.88 8.60
N ARG A 112 3.07 -9.64 7.97
CA ARG A 112 4.32 -10.41 8.11
C ARG A 112 5.45 -9.51 8.58
N GLY A 113 6.63 -10.07 8.75
CA GLY A 113 7.79 -9.37 9.24
C GLY A 113 8.55 -8.55 8.19
N PRO A 114 9.62 -7.87 8.62
CA PRO A 114 10.44 -6.99 7.78
C PRO A 114 11.03 -7.69 6.54
N ALA A 115 11.46 -8.95 6.67
CA ALA A 115 12.05 -9.70 5.56
C ALA A 115 11.04 -10.08 4.45
N GLN A 116 9.74 -10.01 4.72
CA GLN A 116 8.66 -10.23 3.75
C GLN A 116 8.11 -8.93 3.18
N ALA A 117 8.60 -7.78 3.61
CA ALA A 117 8.27 -6.50 3.01
C ALA A 117 8.80 -6.43 1.57
N LYS A 118 8.02 -5.82 0.70
CA LYS A 118 8.33 -5.70 -0.73
C LYS A 118 8.71 -4.25 -1.10
N TYR A 119 9.30 -3.56 -0.17
CA TYR A 119 9.88 -2.25 -0.40
C TYR A 119 11.13 -2.34 -1.27
N THR A 120 11.36 -1.36 -2.12
CA THR A 120 12.72 -1.15 -2.62
C THR A 120 13.52 -0.36 -1.58
N PRO A 121 14.83 -0.64 -1.43
CA PRO A 121 15.65 0.08 -0.45
C PRO A 121 15.66 1.60 -0.66
N LYS A 122 15.52 2.05 -1.92
CA LYS A 122 15.48 3.47 -2.27
C LYS A 122 14.21 4.11 -1.73
N GLU A 123 13.04 3.58 -2.09
CA GLU A 123 11.74 4.13 -1.67
C GLU A 123 11.59 4.19 -0.14
N LEU A 124 12.09 3.16 0.56
CA LEU A 124 12.06 3.14 2.02
C LEU A 124 12.93 4.25 2.62
N LYS A 125 14.12 4.49 2.07
CA LYS A 125 15.03 5.55 2.55
C LYS A 125 14.53 6.96 2.26
N GLU A 126 13.79 7.14 1.17
CA GLU A 126 13.22 8.45 0.79
C GLU A 126 12.22 8.98 1.84
N LEU A 127 11.62 8.12 2.66
CA LEU A 127 10.78 8.56 3.78
C LEU A 127 11.58 9.39 4.80
N ASP A 128 12.82 9.01 5.02
CA ASP A 128 13.72 9.63 6.01
C ASP A 128 14.42 10.91 5.49
N GLU A 129 14.29 11.19 4.20
CA GLU A 129 14.81 12.43 3.60
C GLU A 129 13.89 13.63 3.87
N SER A 130 12.64 13.38 4.28
CA SER A 130 11.69 14.44 4.62
C SER A 130 11.99 15.01 6.02
N PRO A 131 12.21 16.33 6.15
CA PRO A 131 12.46 16.95 7.44
C PRO A 131 11.19 17.02 8.31
N THR A 132 10.01 16.72 7.76
CA THR A 132 8.73 16.80 8.45
C THR A 132 8.18 15.44 8.87
N ILE A 133 8.82 14.35 8.48
CA ILE A 133 8.40 12.98 8.79
C ILE A 133 9.39 12.33 9.75
N GLU A 134 8.87 11.73 10.80
CA GLU A 134 9.60 10.77 11.61
C GLU A 134 9.09 9.36 11.35
N VAL A 135 9.98 8.49 10.86
CA VAL A 135 9.65 7.08 10.64
C VAL A 135 9.94 6.29 11.91
N ILE A 136 8.95 5.56 12.38
CA ILE A 136 8.98 4.82 13.64
C ILE A 136 8.66 3.35 13.37
N VAL A 137 9.50 2.47 13.86
CA VAL A 137 9.30 1.01 13.85
C VAL A 137 9.47 0.52 15.28
N ASP A 138 8.54 -0.29 15.78
CA ASP A 138 8.68 -0.88 17.09
C ASP A 138 9.81 -1.92 17.07
N PRO A 139 10.78 -1.88 18.02
CA PRO A 139 11.80 -2.91 18.13
C PRO A 139 11.24 -4.33 18.27
N GLU A 140 10.05 -4.50 18.88
CA GLU A 140 9.36 -5.79 18.99
C GLU A 140 8.88 -6.33 17.64
N ASP A 141 8.80 -5.49 16.61
CA ASP A 141 8.43 -5.88 15.24
C ASP A 141 9.63 -6.34 14.40
N ILE A 142 10.85 -6.23 14.94
CA ILE A 142 12.08 -6.69 14.27
C ILE A 142 12.37 -8.12 14.67
N GLU A 143 11.67 -9.05 14.00
CA GLU A 143 11.79 -10.49 14.23
C GLU A 143 12.07 -11.24 12.93
N TYR A 144 12.91 -12.25 12.97
CA TYR A 144 13.32 -13.07 11.82
C TYR A 144 13.33 -14.56 12.16
N ASP A 145 12.58 -15.34 11.42
CA ASP A 145 12.68 -16.79 11.41
C ASP A 145 13.80 -17.29 10.47
N GLU A 146 13.96 -18.61 10.38
CA GLU A 146 14.99 -19.21 9.53
C GLU A 146 14.81 -18.82 8.05
N ALA A 147 13.58 -18.85 7.54
CA ALA A 147 13.29 -18.44 6.17
C ALA A 147 13.57 -16.95 5.92
N SER A 148 13.30 -16.09 6.91
CA SER A 148 13.63 -14.66 6.85
C SER A 148 15.14 -14.42 6.77
N VAL A 149 15.93 -15.15 7.56
CA VAL A 149 17.40 -15.09 7.52
C VAL A 149 17.93 -15.56 6.17
N GLU A 150 17.35 -16.65 5.62
CA GLU A 150 17.72 -17.13 4.30
C GLU A 150 17.37 -16.13 3.19
N ALA A 151 16.18 -15.53 3.23
CA ALA A 151 15.77 -14.51 2.27
C ALA A 151 16.69 -13.29 2.27
N ARG A 152 17.15 -12.84 3.44
CA ARG A 152 18.15 -11.76 3.56
C ARG A 152 19.49 -12.15 2.92
N ARG A 153 19.94 -13.39 3.10
CA ARG A 153 21.19 -13.90 2.48
C ARG A 153 21.07 -14.05 0.96
N ALA A 154 19.88 -14.47 0.48
CA ALA A 154 19.63 -14.70 -0.93
C ALA A 154 19.51 -13.40 -1.76
N ALA A 155 19.01 -12.31 -1.15
CA ALA A 155 18.74 -11.07 -1.85
C ALA A 155 19.26 -9.84 -1.09
N LYS A 156 20.29 -9.19 -1.66
CA LYS A 156 20.87 -7.96 -1.10
C LYS A 156 19.83 -6.85 -0.89
N SER A 157 18.84 -6.73 -1.75
CA SER A 157 17.75 -5.76 -1.59
C SER A 157 16.93 -6.00 -0.34
N THR A 158 16.58 -7.25 -0.05
CA THR A 158 15.87 -7.65 1.17
C THR A 158 16.70 -7.33 2.41
N ASP A 159 17.99 -7.64 2.39
CA ASP A 159 18.89 -7.35 3.51
C ASP A 159 19.01 -5.83 3.77
N LEU A 160 19.13 -5.02 2.72
CA LEU A 160 19.18 -3.55 2.85
C LEU A 160 17.87 -2.97 3.40
N VAL A 161 16.71 -3.52 3.03
CA VAL A 161 15.41 -3.13 3.61
C VAL A 161 15.38 -3.46 5.09
N CYS A 162 15.75 -4.69 5.48
CA CYS A 162 15.81 -5.09 6.89
C CYS A 162 16.76 -4.19 7.70
N GLN A 163 17.97 -3.92 7.21
CA GLN A 163 18.93 -3.02 7.89
C GLN A 163 18.37 -1.60 8.05
N THR A 164 17.64 -1.09 7.07
CA THR A 164 17.00 0.22 7.16
C THR A 164 15.92 0.23 8.24
N LEU A 165 15.05 -0.78 8.26
CA LEU A 165 13.99 -0.92 9.29
C LEU A 165 14.58 -1.12 10.69
N GLU A 166 15.63 -1.93 10.83
CA GLU A 166 16.40 -2.09 12.08
C GLU A 166 16.93 -0.73 12.56
N SER A 167 17.46 0.09 11.63
CA SER A 167 17.95 1.42 11.98
C SER A 167 16.85 2.35 12.47
N TYR A 168 15.64 2.25 11.90
CA TYR A 168 14.49 3.02 12.37
C TYR A 168 14.02 2.57 13.75
N ALA A 169 14.00 1.27 14.01
CA ALA A 169 13.61 0.71 15.29
C ALA A 169 14.57 1.07 16.47
N MET A 170 15.83 1.40 16.14
CA MET A 170 16.85 1.75 17.13
C MET A 170 17.00 3.26 17.36
N ARG A 171 16.22 4.08 16.69
CA ARG A 171 16.30 5.54 16.84
C ARG A 171 15.62 6.01 18.12
N GLU A 172 16.21 7.04 18.74
CA GLU A 172 15.49 7.81 19.75
C GLU A 172 14.38 8.64 19.08
N PRO A 173 13.24 8.80 19.76
CA PRO A 173 12.15 9.63 19.24
C PRO A 173 12.59 11.05 18.91
N GLY A 174 12.19 11.54 17.74
CA GLY A 174 12.47 12.90 17.27
C GLY A 174 11.26 13.85 17.43
N ASP A 175 11.44 15.07 16.95
CA ASP A 175 10.44 16.15 17.07
C ASP A 175 9.72 16.47 15.75
N ALA A 176 9.85 15.63 14.69
CA ALA A 176 9.18 15.89 13.44
C ALA A 176 7.64 15.94 13.63
N PRO A 177 6.95 16.87 12.96
CA PRO A 177 5.52 17.13 13.20
C PRO A 177 4.61 16.00 12.77
N HIS A 178 5.06 15.15 11.81
CA HIS A 178 4.28 14.02 11.33
C HIS A 178 4.99 12.71 11.67
N LYS A 179 4.23 11.76 12.18
CA LYS A 179 4.72 10.43 12.56
C LYS A 179 4.25 9.39 11.56
N LEU A 180 5.18 8.61 11.03
CA LEU A 180 4.91 7.49 10.15
C LEU A 180 5.33 6.20 10.85
N TYR A 181 4.34 5.46 11.32
CA TYR A 181 4.54 4.18 12.01
C TYR A 181 4.50 3.03 11.01
N ILE A 182 5.46 2.13 11.04
CA ILE A 182 5.43 0.89 10.26
C ILE A 182 5.28 -0.26 11.25
N HIS A 183 4.10 -0.86 11.26
CA HIS A 183 3.75 -2.00 12.11
C HIS A 183 3.90 -3.29 11.32
N PHE A 184 4.73 -4.18 11.79
CA PHE A 184 4.81 -5.56 11.27
C PHE A 184 4.04 -6.51 12.18
N PHE A 185 3.74 -7.70 11.64
CA PHE A 185 2.96 -8.72 12.35
C PHE A 185 1.57 -8.25 12.80
N GLU A 186 1.01 -7.27 12.12
CA GLU A 186 -0.34 -6.77 12.36
C GLU A 186 -1.20 -7.05 11.12
N SER A 187 -2.09 -8.06 11.23
CA SER A 187 -3.00 -8.47 10.16
C SER A 187 -4.36 -7.80 10.33
N PRO A 188 -4.80 -6.92 9.42
CA PRO A 188 -6.14 -6.33 9.50
C PRO A 188 -7.23 -7.41 9.47
N VAL A 189 -8.19 -7.31 10.38
CA VAL A 189 -9.32 -8.24 10.50
C VAL A 189 -10.68 -7.57 10.42
N GLU A 190 -10.76 -6.27 10.68
CA GLU A 190 -12.00 -5.51 10.64
C GLU A 190 -11.72 -4.02 10.52
N VAL A 191 -12.54 -3.28 9.77
CA VAL A 191 -12.60 -1.82 9.81
C VAL A 191 -13.81 -1.43 10.65
N LEU A 192 -13.57 -0.72 11.74
CA LEU A 192 -14.62 -0.28 12.66
C LEU A 192 -15.15 1.10 12.26
N GLY A 193 -16.41 1.35 12.50
CA GLY A 193 -17.02 2.62 12.16
C GLY A 193 -18.25 2.98 12.98
N GLU A 194 -18.59 4.26 12.93
CA GLU A 194 -19.78 4.85 13.53
C GLU A 194 -20.45 5.75 12.48
N ASP A 195 -21.78 5.72 12.42
CA ASP A 195 -22.58 6.48 11.45
C ASP A 195 -22.12 6.32 9.98
N GLY A 196 -21.62 5.12 9.64
CA GLY A 196 -21.17 4.79 8.30
C GLY A 196 -19.78 5.31 7.93
N HIS A 197 -19.01 5.85 8.89
CA HIS A 197 -17.64 6.37 8.69
C HIS A 197 -16.64 5.57 9.50
N VAL A 198 -15.41 5.46 8.98
CA VAL A 198 -14.29 4.81 9.66
C VAL A 198 -13.95 5.55 10.95
N THR A 199 -13.78 4.78 12.04
CA THR A 199 -13.32 5.29 13.34
C THR A 199 -12.10 4.54 13.88
N ALA A 200 -11.87 3.30 13.42
CA ALA A 200 -10.68 2.52 13.76
C ALA A 200 -10.44 1.40 12.75
N ILE A 201 -9.23 0.85 12.76
CA ILE A 201 -8.92 -0.46 12.17
C ILE A 201 -8.52 -1.42 13.27
N LYS A 202 -9.03 -2.65 13.19
CA LYS A 202 -8.68 -3.73 14.12
C LYS A 202 -7.75 -4.70 13.43
N THR A 203 -6.66 -5.01 14.11
CA THR A 203 -5.65 -5.97 13.66
C THR A 203 -5.54 -7.15 14.62
N GLU A 204 -5.09 -8.28 14.10
CA GLU A 204 -4.65 -9.43 14.86
C GLU A 204 -3.13 -9.52 14.83
N ARG A 205 -2.50 -9.64 15.99
CA ARG A 205 -1.07 -9.93 16.07
C ARG A 205 -0.79 -11.31 15.47
N THR A 206 0.22 -11.40 14.62
CA THR A 206 0.69 -12.64 14.00
C THR A 206 2.07 -13.02 14.48
N GLU A 207 2.45 -14.28 14.30
CA GLU A 207 3.78 -14.81 14.60
C GLU A 207 4.31 -15.67 13.44
N LEU A 208 5.64 -15.70 13.27
CA LEU A 208 6.31 -16.46 12.21
C LEU A 208 6.26 -17.96 12.50
N ASN A 209 6.04 -18.76 11.44
CA ASN A 209 5.98 -20.22 11.51
C ASN A 209 7.32 -20.92 11.22
N GLY A 210 8.39 -20.17 10.92
CA GLY A 210 9.70 -20.73 10.55
C GLY A 210 9.93 -20.81 9.04
N ASP A 211 8.89 -20.74 8.24
CA ASP A 211 8.91 -20.84 6.77
C ASP A 211 8.59 -19.50 6.05
N GLY A 212 8.58 -18.40 6.78
CA GLY A 212 8.19 -17.06 6.28
C GLY A 212 6.68 -16.85 6.16
N THR A 213 5.86 -17.84 6.54
CA THR A 213 4.43 -17.67 6.75
C THR A 213 4.12 -17.25 8.18
N VAL A 214 2.90 -16.83 8.43
CA VAL A 214 2.47 -16.39 9.76
C VAL A 214 1.15 -17.03 10.16
N THR A 215 0.95 -17.13 11.48
CA THR A 215 -0.31 -17.55 12.11
C THR A 215 -0.80 -16.46 13.05
N GLY A 216 -2.11 -16.25 13.12
CA GLY A 216 -2.74 -15.34 14.07
C GLY A 216 -2.61 -15.85 15.50
N THR A 217 -2.37 -14.95 16.44
CA THR A 217 -2.16 -15.27 17.86
C THR A 217 -3.43 -15.18 18.71
N GLY A 218 -4.54 -14.67 18.13
CA GLY A 218 -5.76 -14.34 18.86
C GLY A 218 -5.65 -13.05 19.70
N LYS A 219 -4.56 -12.29 19.61
CA LYS A 219 -4.40 -10.99 20.25
C LYS A 219 -4.78 -9.89 19.28
N TYR A 220 -5.71 -9.05 19.67
CA TYR A 220 -6.26 -8.00 18.82
C TYR A 220 -5.93 -6.62 19.36
N THR A 221 -5.66 -5.70 18.44
CA THR A 221 -5.46 -4.28 18.75
C THR A 221 -6.41 -3.44 17.89
N GLU A 222 -7.01 -2.43 18.49
CA GLU A 222 -7.82 -1.43 17.78
C GLU A 222 -7.00 -0.13 17.68
N TRP A 223 -6.84 0.34 16.45
CA TRP A 223 -6.09 1.55 16.12
C TRP A 223 -7.07 2.63 15.70
N PRO A 224 -7.24 3.69 16.51
CA PRO A 224 -8.12 4.81 16.16
C PRO A 224 -7.58 5.52 14.91
N VAL A 225 -8.32 5.46 13.81
CA VAL A 225 -8.01 6.11 12.52
C VAL A 225 -9.30 6.58 11.87
N GLN A 226 -9.25 7.67 11.09
CA GLN A 226 -10.42 8.21 10.42
C GLN A 226 -10.44 7.90 8.91
N ALA A 227 -9.33 7.37 8.39
CA ALA A 227 -9.27 6.86 7.01
C ALA A 227 -8.39 5.61 6.92
N VAL A 228 -8.72 4.73 5.98
CA VAL A 228 -7.96 3.50 5.66
C VAL A 228 -7.68 3.48 4.17
N TYR A 229 -6.44 3.23 3.79
CA TYR A 229 -5.99 3.08 2.41
C TYR A 229 -5.49 1.65 2.17
N ARG A 230 -6.16 0.92 1.26
CA ARG A 230 -5.82 -0.48 0.95
C ARG A 230 -4.76 -0.53 -0.16
N ALA A 231 -3.52 -0.79 0.20
CA ALA A 231 -2.39 -1.00 -0.72
C ALA A 231 -2.01 -2.50 -0.82
N VAL A 232 -3.03 -3.36 -0.94
CA VAL A 232 -2.89 -4.83 -0.94
C VAL A 232 -2.78 -5.43 -2.35
N GLY A 233 -2.56 -4.59 -3.32
CA GLY A 233 -2.40 -4.93 -4.73
C GLY A 233 -3.62 -4.63 -5.57
N TYR A 234 -3.50 -4.91 -6.88
CA TYR A 234 -4.51 -4.61 -7.88
C TYR A 234 -5.09 -5.88 -8.47
N HIS A 235 -6.28 -5.74 -9.05
CA HIS A 235 -6.98 -6.78 -9.77
C HIS A 235 -7.07 -6.38 -11.24
N PRO A 236 -6.51 -7.19 -12.18
CA PRO A 236 -6.69 -6.98 -13.60
C PRO A 236 -8.15 -7.11 -13.99
N GLN A 237 -8.57 -6.34 -14.97
CA GLN A 237 -9.89 -6.41 -15.54
C GLN A 237 -9.84 -7.13 -16.89
N SER A 238 -10.94 -7.80 -17.25
CA SER A 238 -11.11 -8.40 -18.57
C SER A 238 -11.10 -7.33 -19.66
N VAL A 239 -10.64 -7.73 -20.85
CA VAL A 239 -10.73 -6.94 -22.08
C VAL A 239 -11.74 -7.63 -22.99
N ASP A 240 -12.71 -6.87 -23.49
CA ASP A 240 -13.74 -7.39 -24.38
C ASP A 240 -13.11 -8.08 -25.61
N GLY A 241 -13.58 -9.29 -25.91
CA GLY A 241 -13.07 -10.10 -27.01
C GLY A 241 -11.75 -10.85 -26.72
N VAL A 242 -11.28 -10.82 -25.45
CA VAL A 242 -10.09 -11.58 -24.99
C VAL A 242 -10.49 -12.56 -23.90
N PRO A 243 -10.06 -13.84 -23.97
CA PRO A 243 -10.28 -14.80 -22.90
C PRO A 243 -9.71 -14.28 -21.57
N PHE A 244 -10.47 -14.44 -20.48
CA PHE A 244 -10.06 -14.03 -19.15
C PHE A 244 -10.49 -15.09 -18.10
N ASP A 245 -9.56 -15.48 -17.24
CA ASP A 245 -9.80 -16.38 -16.11
C ASP A 245 -10.07 -15.54 -14.86
N GLU A 246 -11.34 -15.40 -14.50
CA GLU A 246 -11.78 -14.61 -13.33
C GLU A 246 -11.20 -15.13 -12.01
N THR A 247 -10.95 -16.44 -11.92
CA THR A 247 -10.41 -17.05 -10.69
C THR A 247 -8.94 -16.69 -10.47
N LYS A 248 -8.16 -16.69 -11.56
CA LYS A 248 -6.74 -16.34 -11.55
C LYS A 248 -6.49 -14.85 -11.80
N ALA A 249 -7.54 -14.13 -12.21
CA ALA A 249 -7.47 -12.74 -12.63
C ALA A 249 -6.38 -12.50 -13.67
N THR A 250 -6.40 -13.31 -14.75
CA THR A 250 -5.39 -13.25 -15.81
C THR A 250 -5.95 -13.71 -17.15
N MET A 251 -5.35 -13.25 -18.23
CA MET A 251 -5.57 -13.81 -19.55
C MET A 251 -4.89 -15.17 -19.63
N PRO A 252 -5.62 -16.28 -19.94
CA PRO A 252 -5.00 -17.59 -20.12
C PRO A 252 -3.94 -17.52 -21.21
N ASN A 253 -2.73 -17.99 -20.92
CA ASN A 253 -1.63 -17.90 -21.88
C ASN A 253 -0.65 -19.08 -21.77
N ASP A 254 0.07 -19.32 -22.87
CA ASP A 254 1.22 -20.21 -22.92
C ASP A 254 2.43 -19.41 -23.41
N GLY A 255 3.45 -19.28 -22.55
CA GLY A 255 4.65 -18.51 -22.85
C GLY A 255 4.38 -17.05 -23.25
N GLY A 256 3.29 -16.43 -22.75
CA GLY A 256 2.86 -15.07 -23.08
C GLY A 256 1.89 -14.97 -24.24
N HIS A 257 1.64 -16.05 -24.98
CA HIS A 257 0.64 -16.11 -26.04
C HIS A 257 -0.73 -16.37 -25.44
N VAL A 258 -1.68 -15.43 -25.61
CA VAL A 258 -3.06 -15.59 -25.13
C VAL A 258 -3.70 -16.78 -25.84
N LEU A 259 -4.25 -17.71 -25.05
CA LEU A 259 -4.95 -18.87 -25.58
C LEU A 259 -6.34 -18.47 -26.04
N ALA A 260 -6.71 -18.88 -27.27
CA ALA A 260 -8.09 -18.81 -27.71
C ALA A 260 -8.95 -19.83 -26.94
N ASN A 261 -10.21 -19.49 -26.70
CA ASN A 261 -11.19 -20.43 -26.13
C ASN A 261 -11.51 -21.55 -27.13
#